data_57cdd41a55025b49cd23b08424004f2c
#
_entry.id   57cdd41a55025b49cd23b08424004f2c
#
_cell.length_a   1.000
_cell.length_b   1.000
_cell.length_c   1.000
_cell.angle_alpha   90.00
_cell.angle_beta   90.00
_cell.angle_gamma   90.00
#
_symmetry.space_group_name_H-M   'P 1'
#
loop_
_entity.id
_entity.type
_entity.pdbx_description
1 polymer ?
#
loop_
_entity_poly.entity_id
_entity_poly.type
_entity_poly.pdbx_seq_one_letter_code
_entity_poly.pdbx_strand_id
1 'polypeptide(L)'
;MKYSFLLFIIAIDRPWYCKSEGFFGKIIRLATGGRGDGNTQGSDLGILQLGGVPTAKLSNGVAIPLIGLGVGNMQAEVVTAIISHGLKDDKNIRLIDTSNISNNEFLVAKGITEGVERLTTSTTTITNSSKVEVHVITKIWYTHLGYNRTLLSVKSSLDSLQEAIDHPNIDLKVHMILHWPKCYDEIPWMECEAEENNLSDEIKHAGPPPHLNKQDAWKESWKALESLVVDDKNPIASIGVSNFHLNELEELLTIATIPPHVVETNAWSLLYDPLLIEFCHKRGIHLIAHELIEGVIGKADSAPFAYHHLLSIANDMTNKMRKDGNDIEELTAAQVVLSWLVQHSISVIPRTTDLYHLKENSASSLGKIPSMDDSQVQIVAHSVEALISGEDLTEDAFVKLTFHAKSKDIYLYWHDPEFGGEIEVAKIEKGKSFDESSHPGHVFRVYSGTTDDNSSGSKGDDMELFTVSGNYGEHRHIEL
;
A
#
# COMPACT_ATOMS: atom_id res chain seq x y z
N MET A 1 -9.87 15.29 -22.81
CA MET A 1 -8.91 16.28 -22.33
C MET A 1 -7.85 15.52 -21.54
N LYS A 2 -6.59 15.61 -21.98
CA LYS A 2 -5.48 14.91 -21.34
C LYS A 2 -5.12 15.68 -20.08
N TYR A 3 -5.46 15.16 -18.90
CA TYR A 3 -4.89 15.62 -17.64
C TYR A 3 -3.61 14.83 -17.39
N SER A 4 -2.49 15.38 -17.88
CA SER A 4 -1.18 15.01 -17.36
C SER A 4 -1.05 15.66 -15.99
N PHE A 5 -1.03 14.87 -14.93
CA PHE A 5 -0.66 15.33 -13.60
C PHE A 5 0.81 15.77 -13.62
N LEU A 6 1.05 17.05 -13.81
CA LEU A 6 2.35 17.65 -13.55
C LEU A 6 2.44 17.90 -12.03
N LEU A 7 3.16 17.04 -11.35
CA LEU A 7 3.55 17.25 -9.95
C LEU A 7 4.48 18.46 -9.86
N PHE A 8 3.97 19.58 -9.36
CA PHE A 8 4.79 20.67 -8.86
C PHE A 8 5.21 20.35 -7.43
N ILE A 9 6.47 19.97 -7.26
CA ILE A 9 7.14 19.93 -5.97
C ILE A 9 7.29 21.38 -5.53
N ILE A 10 6.50 21.82 -4.57
CA ILE A 10 6.83 23.02 -3.79
C ILE A 10 7.97 22.59 -2.87
N ALA A 11 9.20 22.92 -3.26
CA ALA A 11 10.36 22.82 -2.40
C ALA A 11 10.15 23.79 -1.22
N ILE A 12 9.59 23.28 -0.13
CA ILE A 12 9.66 23.97 1.15
C ILE A 12 11.05 23.67 1.67
N ASP A 13 11.93 24.66 1.55
CA ASP A 13 13.24 24.70 2.18
C ASP A 13 13.07 24.47 3.69
N ARG A 14 13.24 23.23 4.14
CA ARG A 14 13.36 22.89 5.57
C ARG A 14 14.68 22.19 5.81
N PRO A 15 15.67 22.86 6.45
CA PRO A 15 16.92 22.26 6.84
C PRO A 15 16.78 21.52 8.19
N TRP A 16 16.08 20.39 8.20
CA TRP A 16 16.02 19.51 9.37
C TRP A 16 16.10 18.03 8.93
N TYR A 17 17.18 17.70 8.24
CA TYR A 17 17.59 16.31 8.11
C TYR A 17 18.40 15.93 9.34
N CYS A 18 17.71 15.46 10.37
CA CYS A 18 18.38 14.78 11.48
C CYS A 18 18.73 13.36 10.98
N LYS A 19 20.02 13.07 10.80
CA LYS A 19 20.56 11.73 10.57
C LYS A 19 20.35 10.87 11.82
N SER A 20 19.10 10.50 12.13
CA SER A 20 18.79 9.55 13.18
C SER A 20 17.71 8.61 12.68
N GLU A 21 18.07 7.35 12.51
CA GLU A 21 17.19 6.22 12.21
C GLU A 21 16.06 6.57 11.23
N GLY A 22 16.21 6.20 9.97
CA GLY A 22 15.24 6.52 8.92
C GLY A 22 13.80 6.20 9.35
N PHE A 23 12.87 6.95 8.84
CA PHE A 23 11.45 6.92 9.13
C PHE A 23 10.86 5.49 9.18
N PHE A 24 11.22 4.66 8.21
CA PHE A 24 10.79 3.26 8.16
C PHE A 24 11.39 2.39 9.26
N GLY A 25 12.55 2.73 9.79
CA GLY A 25 13.07 2.10 11.01
C GLY A 25 12.16 2.31 12.23
N LYS A 26 11.44 3.45 12.29
CA LYS A 26 10.43 3.70 13.33
C LYS A 26 9.14 2.92 13.09
N ILE A 27 8.66 2.81 11.84
CA ILE A 27 7.51 1.95 11.51
C ILE A 27 7.83 0.49 11.86
N ILE A 28 9.03 0.01 11.51
CA ILE A 28 9.48 -1.35 11.83
C ILE A 28 9.46 -1.58 13.34
N ARG A 29 9.97 -0.65 14.15
CA ARG A 29 9.95 -0.77 15.62
C ARG A 29 8.55 -0.71 16.21
N LEU A 30 7.64 0.08 15.63
CA LEU A 30 6.25 0.15 16.06
C LEU A 30 5.49 -1.14 15.70
N ALA A 31 5.75 -1.71 14.52
CA ALA A 31 5.12 -2.95 14.05
C ALA A 31 5.70 -4.20 14.72
N THR A 32 6.99 -4.23 15.07
CA THR A 32 7.63 -5.38 15.75
C THR A 32 7.55 -5.33 17.26
N GLY A 33 6.95 -4.26 17.85
CA GLY A 33 6.88 -4.05 19.31
C GLY A 33 8.21 -4.38 19.92
N GLY A 34 9.14 -3.40 20.01
CA GLY A 34 10.54 -3.60 20.41
C GLY A 34 10.70 -4.78 21.37
N ARG A 35 11.34 -5.83 20.92
CA ARG A 35 11.70 -6.99 21.74
C ARG A 35 12.72 -6.53 22.81
N GLY A 36 12.19 -5.93 23.88
CA GLY A 36 12.84 -5.86 25.16
C GLY A 36 12.74 -7.24 25.80
N ASP A 37 13.83 -7.73 26.30
CA ASP A 37 13.98 -9.01 26.98
C ASP A 37 12.81 -9.36 27.90
N GLY A 38 12.24 -10.54 27.74
CA GLY A 38 11.50 -11.28 28.74
C GLY A 38 9.98 -11.08 28.74
N ASN A 39 9.28 -12.03 28.08
CA ASN A 39 7.95 -12.51 28.47
C ASN A 39 6.78 -11.51 28.39
N THR A 40 6.53 -10.93 27.23
CA THR A 40 5.21 -10.42 26.88
C THR A 40 4.76 -11.11 25.59
N GLN A 41 3.62 -11.79 25.67
CA GLN A 41 2.89 -12.28 24.51
C GLN A 41 2.80 -11.12 23.50
N GLY A 42 3.44 -11.30 22.32
CA GLY A 42 3.32 -10.37 21.21
C GLY A 42 1.83 -10.13 20.96
N SER A 43 1.42 -8.87 20.94
CA SER A 43 0.15 -8.52 20.37
C SER A 43 0.26 -8.89 18.88
N ASP A 44 -0.19 -10.09 18.53
CA ASP A 44 -0.68 -10.38 17.20
C ASP A 44 -1.67 -9.25 16.89
N LEU A 45 -1.26 -8.31 16.03
CA LEU A 45 -2.20 -7.44 15.33
C LEU A 45 -3.02 -8.41 14.49
N GLY A 46 -4.12 -8.91 15.09
CA GLY A 46 -4.87 -10.02 14.56
C GLY A 46 -5.46 -9.65 13.22
N ILE A 47 -4.78 -10.04 12.15
CA ILE A 47 -5.37 -10.02 10.80
C ILE A 47 -6.50 -11.04 10.85
N LEU A 48 -7.72 -10.54 10.94
CA LEU A 48 -8.92 -11.34 10.84
C LEU A 48 -9.14 -11.69 9.36
N GLN A 49 -9.81 -12.77 9.08
CA GLN A 49 -10.17 -13.14 7.71
C GLN A 49 -11.68 -13.08 7.54
N LEU A 50 -12.14 -12.25 6.62
CA LEU A 50 -13.53 -12.18 6.18
C LEU A 50 -13.66 -12.94 4.86
N GLY A 51 -14.19 -14.15 4.91
CA GLY A 51 -14.33 -14.97 3.70
C GLY A 51 -13.02 -15.22 2.94
N GLY A 52 -11.86 -15.27 3.65
CA GLY A 52 -10.53 -15.41 3.05
C GLY A 52 -9.86 -14.09 2.65
N VAL A 53 -10.46 -12.95 2.94
CA VAL A 53 -9.86 -11.61 2.72
C VAL A 53 -9.17 -11.15 4.00
N PRO A 54 -7.88 -10.76 3.96
CA PRO A 54 -7.23 -10.15 5.12
C PRO A 54 -7.92 -8.83 5.51
N THR A 55 -8.21 -8.67 6.80
CA THR A 55 -8.92 -7.50 7.34
C THR A 55 -8.20 -6.94 8.55
N ALA A 56 -8.42 -5.65 8.82
CA ALA A 56 -8.08 -5.00 10.09
C ALA A 56 -9.35 -4.65 10.86
N LYS A 57 -9.27 -4.62 12.19
CA LYS A 57 -10.39 -4.23 13.05
C LYS A 57 -10.28 -2.75 13.38
N LEU A 58 -11.29 -1.96 12.98
CA LEU A 58 -11.41 -0.55 13.33
C LEU A 58 -11.73 -0.37 14.81
N SER A 59 -11.51 0.84 15.33
CA SER A 59 -11.79 1.19 16.73
C SER A 59 -13.25 1.00 17.14
N ASN A 60 -14.20 1.05 16.20
CA ASN A 60 -15.61 0.76 16.42
C ASN A 60 -15.99 -0.72 16.26
N GLY A 61 -15.01 -1.58 15.99
CA GLY A 61 -15.21 -3.04 15.85
C GLY A 61 -15.51 -3.53 14.44
N VAL A 62 -15.72 -2.65 13.46
CA VAL A 62 -15.90 -3.03 12.04
C VAL A 62 -14.61 -3.64 11.50
N ALA A 63 -14.71 -4.75 10.76
CA ALA A 63 -13.57 -5.36 10.08
C ALA A 63 -13.47 -4.79 8.67
N ILE A 64 -12.42 -4.00 8.38
CA ILE A 64 -12.20 -3.42 7.05
C ILE A 64 -11.20 -4.28 6.25
N PRO A 65 -11.45 -4.58 4.95
CA PRO A 65 -10.48 -5.29 4.12
C PRO A 65 -9.17 -4.51 3.95
N LEU A 66 -8.05 -5.23 4.01
CA LEU A 66 -6.71 -4.65 3.81
C LEU A 66 -6.36 -4.46 2.32
N ILE A 67 -7.11 -5.08 1.42
CA ILE A 67 -6.86 -5.03 -0.02
C ILE A 67 -8.13 -4.61 -0.73
N GLY A 68 -8.05 -3.49 -1.43
CA GLY A 68 -9.15 -2.89 -2.17
C GLY A 68 -8.81 -2.54 -3.61
N LEU A 69 -9.71 -1.82 -4.25
CA LEU A 69 -9.60 -1.30 -5.62
C LEU A 69 -10.02 0.16 -5.65
N GLY A 70 -9.11 1.05 -6.04
CA GLY A 70 -9.41 2.45 -6.30
C GLY A 70 -10.03 2.63 -7.68
N VAL A 71 -11.19 3.30 -7.75
CA VAL A 71 -11.88 3.61 -9.00
C VAL A 71 -12.15 5.11 -9.18
N GLY A 72 -11.63 5.95 -8.30
CA GLY A 72 -11.70 7.41 -8.41
C GLY A 72 -11.10 7.91 -9.74
N ASN A 73 -11.76 8.87 -10.40
CA ASN A 73 -11.35 9.43 -11.70
C ASN A 73 -11.12 8.40 -12.82
N MET A 74 -11.69 7.22 -12.71
CA MET A 74 -11.66 6.19 -13.75
C MET A 74 -12.70 6.51 -14.83
N GLN A 75 -12.42 6.13 -16.08
CA GLN A 75 -13.38 6.29 -17.17
C GLN A 75 -14.66 5.50 -16.89
N ALA A 76 -15.81 6.14 -17.09
CA ALA A 76 -17.12 5.57 -16.73
C ALA A 76 -17.37 4.18 -17.35
N GLU A 77 -16.89 3.98 -18.58
CA GLU A 77 -17.11 2.75 -19.35
C GLU A 77 -16.47 1.51 -18.73
N VAL A 78 -15.45 1.68 -17.88
CA VAL A 78 -14.72 0.55 -17.30
C VAL A 78 -15.06 0.30 -15.81
N VAL A 79 -15.62 1.28 -15.09
CA VAL A 79 -15.87 1.18 -13.64
C VAL A 79 -16.70 -0.04 -13.27
N THR A 80 -17.86 -0.19 -13.87
CA THR A 80 -18.76 -1.33 -13.59
C THR A 80 -18.10 -2.67 -13.88
N ALA A 81 -17.42 -2.77 -15.02
CA ALA A 81 -16.79 -4.02 -15.43
C ALA A 81 -15.62 -4.41 -14.52
N ILE A 82 -14.74 -3.47 -14.17
CA ILE A 82 -13.56 -3.76 -13.34
C ILE A 82 -13.97 -4.17 -11.93
N ILE A 83 -14.98 -3.53 -11.33
CA ILE A 83 -15.51 -3.90 -10.02
C ILE A 83 -16.14 -5.29 -10.08
N SER A 84 -17.02 -5.54 -11.05
CA SER A 84 -17.68 -6.84 -11.21
C SER A 84 -16.66 -7.99 -11.41
N HIS A 85 -15.52 -7.72 -12.08
CA HIS A 85 -14.44 -8.70 -12.21
C HIS A 85 -13.62 -8.85 -10.92
N GLY A 86 -13.44 -7.77 -10.15
CA GLY A 86 -12.71 -7.79 -8.88
C GLY A 86 -13.41 -8.58 -7.79
N LEU A 87 -14.74 -8.59 -7.78
CA LEU A 87 -15.56 -9.32 -6.79
C LEU A 87 -15.55 -10.84 -6.97
N LYS A 88 -15.11 -11.37 -8.12
CA LYS A 88 -15.06 -12.83 -8.37
C LYS A 88 -14.19 -13.55 -7.34
N ASP A 89 -14.51 -14.82 -7.08
CA ASP A 89 -13.79 -15.66 -6.11
C ASP A 89 -12.29 -15.76 -6.35
N ASP A 90 -11.86 -15.73 -7.63
CA ASP A 90 -10.44 -15.80 -8.01
C ASP A 90 -9.66 -14.52 -7.66
N LYS A 91 -10.34 -13.40 -7.37
CA LYS A 91 -9.74 -12.11 -6.97
C LYS A 91 -10.14 -11.70 -5.56
N ASN A 92 -11.40 -11.90 -5.23
CA ASN A 92 -11.98 -11.68 -3.90
C ASN A 92 -11.74 -10.25 -3.34
N ILE A 93 -11.84 -9.22 -4.19
CA ILE A 93 -11.81 -7.83 -3.76
C ILE A 93 -13.14 -7.49 -3.09
N ARG A 94 -13.08 -6.93 -1.86
CA ARG A 94 -14.26 -6.57 -1.06
C ARG A 94 -14.24 -5.12 -0.57
N LEU A 95 -13.24 -4.33 -0.95
CA LEU A 95 -13.12 -2.90 -0.65
C LEU A 95 -12.99 -2.13 -1.96
N ILE A 96 -13.90 -1.18 -2.19
CA ILE A 96 -13.89 -0.30 -3.36
C ILE A 96 -13.75 1.13 -2.88
N ASP A 97 -12.80 1.88 -3.46
CA ASP A 97 -12.58 3.28 -3.12
C ASP A 97 -13.00 4.19 -4.29
N THR A 98 -13.80 5.20 -3.95
CA THR A 98 -14.23 6.26 -4.85
C THR A 98 -14.38 7.59 -4.10
N SER A 99 -15.06 8.56 -4.69
CA SER A 99 -15.40 9.85 -4.08
C SER A 99 -16.58 10.50 -4.80
N ASN A 100 -17.31 11.36 -4.11
CA ASN A 100 -18.41 12.10 -4.71
C ASN A 100 -17.99 12.92 -5.94
N ILE A 101 -16.82 13.57 -5.88
CA ILE A 101 -16.28 14.35 -7.03
C ILE A 101 -15.99 13.48 -8.27
N SER A 102 -15.77 12.19 -8.10
CA SER A 102 -15.55 11.24 -9.22
C SER A 102 -16.84 11.01 -10.02
N ASN A 103 -17.99 11.35 -9.48
CA ASN A 103 -19.30 11.23 -10.11
C ASN A 103 -19.55 9.84 -10.73
N ASN A 104 -19.09 8.78 -10.05
CA ASN A 104 -19.17 7.41 -10.52
C ASN A 104 -19.75 6.42 -9.49
N GLU A 105 -20.24 6.90 -8.35
CA GLU A 105 -20.78 6.07 -7.26
C GLU A 105 -21.93 5.16 -7.71
N PHE A 106 -22.76 5.62 -8.65
CA PHE A 106 -23.84 4.80 -9.23
C PHE A 106 -23.29 3.65 -10.09
N LEU A 107 -22.14 3.85 -10.77
CA LEU A 107 -21.44 2.78 -11.51
C LEU A 107 -20.76 1.80 -10.55
N VAL A 108 -20.29 2.30 -9.39
CA VAL A 108 -19.78 1.46 -8.30
C VAL A 108 -20.90 0.54 -7.79
N ALA A 109 -22.06 1.10 -7.47
CA ALA A 109 -23.22 0.31 -7.03
C ALA A 109 -23.58 -0.77 -8.05
N LYS A 110 -23.71 -0.39 -9.32
CA LYS A 110 -23.99 -1.31 -10.42
C LYS A 110 -22.93 -2.42 -10.56
N GLY A 111 -21.65 -2.05 -10.47
CA GLY A 111 -20.54 -3.02 -10.55
C GLY A 111 -20.56 -4.03 -9.40
N ILE A 112 -20.92 -3.58 -8.20
CA ILE A 112 -21.08 -4.43 -7.01
C ILE A 112 -22.26 -5.37 -7.22
N THR A 113 -23.41 -4.86 -7.63
CA THR A 113 -24.62 -5.66 -7.88
C THR A 113 -24.35 -6.74 -8.91
N GLU A 114 -23.84 -6.38 -10.10
CA GLU A 114 -23.50 -7.36 -11.16
C GLU A 114 -22.46 -8.39 -10.68
N GLY A 115 -21.47 -7.96 -9.90
CA GLY A 115 -20.44 -8.85 -9.36
C GLY A 115 -21.01 -9.89 -8.39
N VAL A 116 -21.85 -9.45 -7.46
CA VAL A 116 -22.50 -10.32 -6.47
C VAL A 116 -23.52 -11.27 -7.12
N GLU A 117 -24.30 -10.80 -8.10
CA GLU A 117 -25.21 -11.68 -8.87
C GLU A 117 -24.46 -12.81 -9.58
N ARG A 118 -23.28 -12.52 -10.14
CA ARG A 118 -22.43 -13.56 -10.79
C ARG A 118 -21.88 -14.55 -9.76
N LEU A 119 -21.49 -14.09 -8.56
CA LEU A 119 -21.03 -14.97 -7.49
C LEU A 119 -22.16 -15.92 -7.04
N THR A 120 -23.36 -15.40 -6.84
CA THR A 120 -24.49 -16.18 -6.35
C THR A 120 -25.02 -17.20 -7.38
N THR A 121 -24.84 -16.92 -8.67
CA THR A 121 -25.22 -17.85 -9.76
C THR A 121 -24.19 -18.94 -10.02
N SER A 122 -22.90 -18.68 -9.74
CA SER A 122 -21.80 -19.62 -10.02
C SER A 122 -21.50 -20.59 -8.86
N THR A 123 -21.91 -20.26 -7.64
CA THR A 123 -21.52 -21.03 -6.45
C THR A 123 -22.73 -21.72 -5.83
N THR A 124 -22.80 -23.04 -5.91
CA THR A 124 -23.80 -23.89 -5.22
C THR A 124 -23.69 -23.85 -3.68
N THR A 125 -22.67 -23.17 -3.15
CA THR A 125 -22.33 -23.10 -1.72
C THR A 125 -22.86 -21.86 -1.00
N ILE A 126 -23.32 -20.82 -1.72
CA ILE A 126 -23.98 -19.68 -1.07
C ILE A 126 -25.42 -20.12 -0.78
N THR A 127 -25.65 -20.52 0.45
CA THR A 127 -27.02 -20.77 0.93
C THR A 127 -27.80 -19.46 0.85
N ASN A 128 -29.09 -19.52 0.47
CA ASN A 128 -30.02 -18.38 0.28
C ASN A 128 -30.13 -17.41 1.48
N SER A 129 -29.30 -17.51 2.49
CA SER A 129 -29.34 -16.71 3.73
C SER A 129 -28.09 -15.90 4.04
N SER A 130 -27.00 -16.04 3.30
CA SER A 130 -25.75 -15.26 3.57
C SER A 130 -25.55 -14.16 2.55
N LYS A 131 -25.56 -12.90 3.02
CA LYS A 131 -25.21 -11.74 2.21
C LYS A 131 -23.70 -11.69 1.97
N VAL A 132 -23.31 -11.16 0.82
CA VAL A 132 -21.90 -10.82 0.52
C VAL A 132 -21.59 -9.44 1.11
N GLU A 133 -20.66 -9.40 2.06
CA GLU A 133 -20.22 -8.13 2.62
C GLU A 133 -19.26 -7.45 1.63
N VAL A 134 -19.54 -6.18 1.31
CA VAL A 134 -18.74 -5.33 0.43
C VAL A 134 -18.60 -3.96 1.09
N HIS A 135 -17.38 -3.42 1.08
CA HIS A 135 -17.04 -2.14 1.65
C HIS A 135 -16.85 -1.10 0.53
N VAL A 136 -17.40 0.09 0.72
CA VAL A 136 -17.22 1.23 -0.18
C VAL A 136 -16.70 2.42 0.62
N ILE A 137 -15.55 2.94 0.23
CA ILE A 137 -15.07 4.24 0.68
C ILE A 137 -15.59 5.27 -0.31
N THR A 138 -16.26 6.30 0.21
CA THR A 138 -16.58 7.51 -0.58
C THR A 138 -16.30 8.75 0.23
N LYS A 139 -16.08 9.88 -0.46
CA LYS A 139 -15.46 11.06 0.12
C LYS A 139 -16.25 12.32 -0.18
N ILE A 140 -16.38 13.17 0.83
CA ILE A 140 -17.02 14.50 0.74
C ILE A 140 -15.98 15.49 0.24
N TRP A 141 -16.27 16.12 -0.89
CA TRP A 141 -15.37 17.09 -1.51
C TRP A 141 -15.32 18.41 -0.74
N TYR A 142 -14.24 19.15 -0.83
CA TYR A 142 -14.04 20.38 -0.04
C TYR A 142 -15.10 21.48 -0.29
N THR A 143 -15.77 21.49 -1.45
CA THR A 143 -16.87 22.43 -1.71
C THR A 143 -18.15 22.11 -0.91
N HIS A 144 -18.24 20.90 -0.36
CA HIS A 144 -19.37 20.41 0.43
C HIS A 144 -19.08 20.40 1.94
N LEU A 145 -18.02 21.05 2.40
CA LEU A 145 -17.75 21.22 3.83
C LEU A 145 -18.77 22.16 4.48
N GLY A 146 -19.00 21.96 5.77
CA GLY A 146 -20.06 22.58 6.56
C GLY A 146 -21.20 21.62 6.85
N TYR A 147 -21.88 21.78 8.00
CA TYR A 147 -22.85 20.81 8.51
C TYR A 147 -23.88 20.40 7.46
N ASN A 148 -24.66 21.36 6.96
CA ASN A 148 -25.76 21.06 6.04
C ASN A 148 -25.26 20.62 4.65
N ARG A 149 -24.19 21.21 4.13
CA ARG A 149 -23.61 20.80 2.84
C ARG A 149 -23.11 19.34 2.91
N THR A 150 -22.50 18.97 4.04
CA THR A 150 -22.04 17.60 4.26
C THR A 150 -23.22 16.62 4.28
N LEU A 151 -24.33 16.96 4.97
CA LEU A 151 -25.52 16.10 4.96
C LEU A 151 -26.09 15.91 3.54
N LEU A 152 -26.11 16.97 2.72
CA LEU A 152 -26.54 16.88 1.32
C LEU A 152 -25.60 16.02 0.47
N SER A 153 -24.29 16.17 0.65
CA SER A 153 -23.29 15.33 -0.05
C SER A 153 -23.42 13.85 0.34
N VAL A 154 -23.56 13.55 1.63
CA VAL A 154 -23.74 12.18 2.11
C VAL A 154 -25.02 11.59 1.53
N LYS A 155 -26.12 12.36 1.57
CA LYS A 155 -27.39 11.90 0.97
C LYS A 155 -27.21 11.58 -0.52
N SER A 156 -26.57 12.45 -1.28
CA SER A 156 -26.30 12.23 -2.71
C SER A 156 -25.48 10.95 -2.97
N SER A 157 -24.44 10.72 -2.16
CA SER A 157 -23.62 9.50 -2.25
C SER A 157 -24.43 8.24 -1.93
N LEU A 158 -25.23 8.27 -0.86
CA LEU A 158 -26.08 7.13 -0.49
C LEU A 158 -27.17 6.86 -1.53
N ASP A 159 -27.81 7.90 -2.07
CA ASP A 159 -28.78 7.78 -3.17
C ASP A 159 -28.12 7.16 -4.41
N SER A 160 -26.87 7.51 -4.73
CA SER A 160 -26.11 6.92 -5.82
C SER A 160 -25.75 5.44 -5.57
N LEU A 161 -25.57 5.04 -4.31
CA LEU A 161 -25.26 3.67 -3.90
C LEU A 161 -26.52 2.81 -3.64
N GLN A 162 -27.73 3.38 -3.81
CA GLN A 162 -28.99 2.76 -3.39
C GLN A 162 -29.23 1.37 -4.01
N GLU A 163 -28.82 1.16 -5.27
CA GLU A 163 -28.96 -0.13 -5.94
C GLU A 163 -28.25 -1.27 -5.17
N ALA A 164 -27.04 -0.99 -4.67
CA ALA A 164 -26.27 -1.95 -3.87
C ALA A 164 -26.78 -2.06 -2.43
N ILE A 165 -27.25 -0.95 -1.84
CA ILE A 165 -27.81 -0.89 -0.48
C ILE A 165 -29.06 -1.76 -0.37
N ASP A 166 -29.98 -1.65 -1.32
CA ASP A 166 -31.26 -2.37 -1.31
C ASP A 166 -31.14 -3.81 -1.81
N HIS A 167 -30.00 -4.22 -2.35
CA HIS A 167 -29.87 -5.55 -2.92
C HIS A 167 -29.91 -6.65 -1.85
N PRO A 168 -30.76 -7.68 -2.00
CA PRO A 168 -31.04 -8.68 -0.96
C PRO A 168 -29.81 -9.51 -0.55
N ASN A 169 -28.85 -9.69 -1.46
CA ASN A 169 -27.66 -10.52 -1.24
C ASN A 169 -26.40 -9.69 -0.91
N ILE A 170 -26.52 -8.37 -0.73
CA ILE A 170 -25.39 -7.48 -0.40
C ILE A 170 -25.55 -6.96 1.03
N ASP A 171 -24.47 -7.00 1.81
CA ASP A 171 -24.29 -6.26 3.05
C ASP A 171 -23.28 -5.14 2.78
N LEU A 172 -23.77 -3.96 2.38
CA LEU A 172 -22.93 -2.84 2.02
C LEU A 172 -22.49 -2.08 3.28
N LYS A 173 -21.19 -1.91 3.45
CA LYS A 173 -20.56 -1.10 4.49
C LYS A 173 -19.95 0.16 3.86
N VAL A 174 -20.49 1.32 4.16
CA VAL A 174 -20.01 2.61 3.63
C VAL A 174 -19.06 3.26 4.63
N HIS A 175 -17.85 3.61 4.18
CA HIS A 175 -16.89 4.41 4.93
C HIS A 175 -16.91 5.82 4.37
N MET A 176 -17.44 6.76 5.16
CA MET A 176 -17.64 8.14 4.73
C MET A 176 -16.47 9.02 5.21
N ILE A 177 -15.76 9.65 4.29
CA ILE A 177 -14.49 10.35 4.57
C ILE A 177 -14.59 11.82 4.13
N LEU A 178 -14.04 12.75 4.92
CA LEU A 178 -13.74 14.10 4.44
C LEU A 178 -12.51 14.02 3.53
N HIS A 179 -12.65 14.42 2.26
CA HIS A 179 -11.62 14.25 1.25
C HIS A 179 -10.42 15.19 1.46
N TRP A 180 -10.68 16.39 1.93
CA TRP A 180 -9.72 17.45 2.25
C TRP A 180 -10.25 18.29 3.40
N PRO A 181 -9.38 18.86 4.25
CA PRO A 181 -9.84 19.74 5.33
C PRO A 181 -10.33 21.11 4.83
N LYS A 182 -9.86 21.52 3.65
CA LYS A 182 -10.22 22.79 3.01
C LYS A 182 -9.83 22.79 1.54
N CYS A 183 -10.26 23.79 0.80
CA CYS A 183 -9.67 24.13 -0.47
C CYS A 183 -8.36 24.91 -0.26
N TYR A 184 -7.33 24.61 -1.03
CA TYR A 184 -6.02 25.25 -0.97
C TYR A 184 -5.78 26.04 -2.25
N ASP A 185 -5.82 27.37 -2.17
CA ASP A 185 -5.62 28.26 -3.33
C ASP A 185 -4.20 28.15 -3.92
N GLU A 186 -3.24 27.68 -3.11
CA GLU A 186 -1.86 27.42 -3.50
C GLU A 186 -1.65 26.13 -4.29
N ILE A 187 -2.65 25.26 -4.32
CA ILE A 187 -2.60 24.00 -5.09
C ILE A 187 -3.18 24.25 -6.49
N PRO A 188 -2.38 24.19 -7.57
CA PRO A 188 -2.77 24.68 -8.90
C PRO A 188 -3.98 24.01 -9.54
N TRP A 189 -4.31 22.77 -9.11
CA TRP A 189 -5.46 22.03 -9.65
C TRP A 189 -6.74 22.20 -8.82
N MET A 190 -6.67 22.86 -7.65
CA MET A 190 -7.84 23.20 -6.85
C MET A 190 -8.41 24.55 -7.30
N GLU A 191 -9.48 24.50 -8.07
CA GLU A 191 -10.14 25.69 -8.59
C GLU A 191 -11.26 26.15 -7.65
N CYS A 192 -10.89 26.59 -6.43
CA CYS A 192 -11.80 26.82 -5.30
C CYS A 192 -13.02 27.69 -5.65
N GLU A 193 -12.81 28.81 -6.32
CA GLU A 193 -13.89 29.73 -6.70
C GLU A 193 -14.71 29.21 -7.88
N ALA A 194 -14.05 28.62 -8.89
CA ALA A 194 -14.71 28.09 -10.07
C ALA A 194 -15.59 26.90 -9.72
N GLU A 195 -15.09 25.96 -8.90
CA GLU A 195 -15.88 24.82 -8.44
C GLU A 195 -17.06 25.23 -7.56
N GLU A 196 -16.88 26.22 -6.65
CA GLU A 196 -17.97 26.75 -5.85
C GLU A 196 -19.06 27.37 -6.73
N ASN A 197 -18.65 28.12 -7.77
CA ASN A 197 -19.58 28.75 -8.70
C ASN A 197 -20.38 27.75 -9.56
N ASN A 198 -19.86 26.53 -9.74
CA ASN A 198 -20.51 25.47 -10.50
C ASN A 198 -21.46 24.59 -9.66
N LEU A 199 -21.52 24.79 -8.34
CA LEU A 199 -22.45 24.05 -7.50
C LEU A 199 -23.91 24.39 -7.81
N SER A 200 -24.81 23.45 -7.48
CA SER A 200 -26.25 23.70 -7.53
C SER A 200 -26.67 24.76 -6.52
N ASP A 201 -27.78 25.44 -6.80
CA ASP A 201 -28.33 26.46 -5.88
C ASP A 201 -28.66 25.86 -4.50
N GLU A 202 -29.10 24.61 -4.44
CA GLU A 202 -29.37 23.90 -3.19
C GLU A 202 -28.12 23.85 -2.31
N ILE A 203 -26.99 23.42 -2.86
CA ILE A 203 -25.72 23.33 -2.13
C ILE A 203 -25.21 24.72 -1.74
N LYS A 204 -25.28 25.71 -2.65
CA LYS A 204 -24.88 27.11 -2.35
C LYS A 204 -25.66 27.70 -1.18
N HIS A 205 -26.96 27.45 -1.11
CA HIS A 205 -27.84 27.99 -0.06
C HIS A 205 -27.73 27.22 1.27
N ALA A 206 -27.15 25.99 1.27
CA ALA A 206 -27.02 25.19 2.46
C ALA A 206 -26.00 25.71 3.49
N GLY A 207 -25.18 26.71 3.11
CA GLY A 207 -24.19 27.32 4.01
C GLY A 207 -23.21 28.20 3.28
N PRO A 208 -22.31 28.89 4.01
CA PRO A 208 -21.28 29.72 3.39
C PRO A 208 -20.33 28.83 2.57
N PRO A 209 -19.74 29.36 1.47
CA PRO A 209 -18.72 28.64 0.70
C PRO A 209 -17.56 28.22 1.60
N PRO A 210 -17.13 26.95 1.57
CA PRO A 210 -16.08 26.46 2.47
C PRO A 210 -14.75 27.19 2.35
N HIS A 211 -14.40 27.68 1.15
CA HIS A 211 -13.17 28.45 0.95
C HIS A 211 -13.21 29.84 1.59
N LEU A 212 -14.37 30.37 1.90
CA LEU A 212 -14.53 31.62 2.66
C LEU A 212 -14.50 31.40 4.18
N ASN A 213 -14.76 30.15 4.63
CA ASN A 213 -14.67 29.75 6.03
C ASN A 213 -13.66 28.59 6.17
N LYS A 214 -12.41 28.86 5.75
CA LYS A 214 -11.34 27.84 5.67
C LYS A 214 -10.98 27.19 7.02
N GLN A 215 -11.26 27.85 8.14
CA GLN A 215 -10.82 27.37 9.44
C GLN A 215 -11.78 26.36 10.08
N ASP A 216 -13.07 26.52 9.89
CA ASP A 216 -14.09 25.83 10.68
C ASP A 216 -15.04 24.91 9.88
N ALA A 217 -15.11 25.06 8.56
CA ALA A 217 -16.09 24.33 7.76
C ALA A 217 -15.98 22.81 7.90
N TRP A 218 -14.77 22.24 7.93
CA TRP A 218 -14.54 20.81 8.14
C TRP A 218 -14.94 20.34 9.55
N LYS A 219 -14.85 21.21 10.55
CA LYS A 219 -15.27 20.91 11.93
C LYS A 219 -16.78 20.71 12.01
N GLU A 220 -17.54 21.56 11.31
CA GLU A 220 -18.98 21.39 11.18
C GLU A 220 -19.34 20.14 10.36
N SER A 221 -18.55 19.83 9.33
CA SER A 221 -18.69 18.58 8.58
C SER A 221 -18.47 17.36 9.46
N TRP A 222 -17.46 17.41 10.36
CA TRP A 222 -17.23 16.30 11.28
C TRP A 222 -18.43 16.04 12.19
N LYS A 223 -19.02 17.08 12.77
CA LYS A 223 -20.25 16.96 13.57
C LYS A 223 -21.42 16.36 12.78
N ALA A 224 -21.54 16.70 11.49
CA ALA A 224 -22.53 16.10 10.63
C ALA A 224 -22.28 14.59 10.43
N LEU A 225 -21.02 14.17 10.20
CA LEU A 225 -20.65 12.75 10.09
C LEU A 225 -20.91 11.99 11.40
N GLU A 226 -20.56 12.56 12.54
CA GLU A 226 -20.85 11.96 13.86
C GLU A 226 -22.34 11.69 14.05
N SER A 227 -23.20 12.62 13.61
CA SER A 227 -24.66 12.46 13.72
C SER A 227 -25.21 11.32 12.86
N LEU A 228 -24.54 10.99 11.76
CA LEU A 228 -24.97 9.95 10.82
C LEU A 228 -24.46 8.55 11.20
N VAL A 229 -23.24 8.43 11.74
CA VAL A 229 -22.64 7.12 12.06
C VAL A 229 -23.31 6.44 13.25
N VAL A 230 -24.05 7.18 14.07
CA VAL A 230 -24.81 6.61 15.20
C VAL A 230 -26.23 6.16 14.82
N ASP A 231 -26.67 6.41 13.58
CA ASP A 231 -27.97 5.96 13.08
C ASP A 231 -27.86 4.59 12.42
N ASP A 232 -28.27 3.55 13.14
CA ASP A 232 -28.26 2.15 12.67
C ASP A 232 -29.10 1.90 11.40
N LYS A 233 -29.85 2.90 10.92
CA LYS A 233 -30.68 2.76 9.73
C LYS A 233 -29.95 3.01 8.42
N ASN A 234 -28.76 3.60 8.47
CA ASN A 234 -27.96 3.85 7.29
C ASN A 234 -26.74 2.91 7.22
N PRO A 235 -26.19 2.65 6.03
CA PRO A 235 -25.07 1.73 5.84
C PRO A 235 -23.70 2.32 6.23
N ILE A 236 -23.65 3.48 6.90
CA ILE A 236 -22.36 4.12 7.27
C ILE A 236 -21.69 3.34 8.40
N ALA A 237 -20.70 2.56 8.03
CA ALA A 237 -19.97 1.68 8.93
C ALA A 237 -18.83 2.38 9.68
N SER A 238 -18.26 3.44 9.10
CA SER A 238 -17.22 4.25 9.75
C SER A 238 -17.12 5.65 9.14
N ILE A 239 -16.48 6.56 9.87
CA ILE A 239 -16.16 7.91 9.41
C ILE A 239 -14.66 8.15 9.50
N GLY A 240 -14.13 9.00 8.62
CA GLY A 240 -12.71 9.27 8.56
C GLY A 240 -12.36 10.55 7.81
N VAL A 241 -11.07 10.72 7.57
CA VAL A 241 -10.51 11.87 6.86
C VAL A 241 -9.45 11.43 5.87
N SER A 242 -9.23 12.26 4.85
CA SER A 242 -8.16 12.09 3.86
C SER A 242 -7.42 13.39 3.67
N ASN A 243 -6.11 13.33 3.38
CA ASN A 243 -5.27 14.51 3.16
C ASN A 243 -5.24 15.51 4.35
N PHE A 244 -5.44 15.01 5.56
CA PHE A 244 -5.25 15.75 6.80
C PHE A 244 -3.82 15.55 7.28
N HIS A 245 -3.14 16.64 7.64
CA HIS A 245 -1.85 16.61 8.30
C HIS A 245 -2.01 16.36 9.82
N LEU A 246 -0.89 16.10 10.49
CA LEU A 246 -0.89 15.79 11.92
C LEU A 246 -1.57 16.87 12.77
N ASN A 247 -1.31 18.15 12.50
CA ASN A 247 -1.90 19.25 13.26
C ASN A 247 -3.43 19.32 13.13
N GLU A 248 -3.97 19.01 11.96
CA GLU A 248 -5.42 18.97 11.72
C GLU A 248 -6.06 17.77 12.40
N LEU A 249 -5.36 16.63 12.44
CA LEU A 249 -5.82 15.47 13.21
C LEU A 249 -5.78 15.69 14.72
N GLU A 250 -4.75 16.36 15.24
CA GLU A 250 -4.69 16.76 16.63
C GLU A 250 -5.85 17.68 16.99
N GLU A 251 -6.13 18.69 16.15
CA GLU A 251 -7.26 19.57 16.34
C GLU A 251 -8.60 18.82 16.26
N LEU A 252 -8.76 17.91 15.29
CA LEU A 252 -9.95 17.07 15.16
C LEU A 252 -10.22 16.30 16.46
N LEU A 253 -9.21 15.67 17.05
CA LEU A 253 -9.38 14.91 18.28
C LEU A 253 -9.76 15.77 19.50
N THR A 254 -9.52 17.09 19.47
CA THR A 254 -9.97 18.00 20.54
C THR A 254 -11.46 18.28 20.49
N ILE A 255 -12.08 18.20 19.30
CA ILE A 255 -13.50 18.55 19.08
C ILE A 255 -14.38 17.32 18.82
N ALA A 256 -13.80 16.20 18.41
CA ALA A 256 -14.53 14.99 18.06
C ALA A 256 -15.11 14.30 19.29
N THR A 257 -16.39 13.94 19.22
CA THR A 257 -17.04 13.01 20.14
C THR A 257 -16.76 11.57 19.72
N ILE A 258 -16.70 11.33 18.41
CA ILE A 258 -16.31 10.06 17.79
C ILE A 258 -14.98 10.31 17.05
N PRO A 259 -13.85 9.75 17.51
CA PRO A 259 -12.59 9.86 16.80
C PRO A 259 -12.67 9.26 15.39
N PRO A 260 -11.85 9.72 14.43
CA PRO A 260 -11.81 9.11 13.10
C PRO A 260 -11.41 7.63 13.22
N HIS A 261 -12.14 6.77 12.53
CA HIS A 261 -11.85 5.35 12.47
C HIS A 261 -10.74 5.06 11.45
N VAL A 262 -10.68 5.88 10.39
CA VAL A 262 -9.73 5.71 9.29
C VAL A 262 -9.12 7.05 8.88
N VAL A 263 -7.86 7.00 8.47
CA VAL A 263 -7.16 8.09 7.77
C VAL A 263 -6.65 7.54 6.45
N GLU A 264 -7.10 8.14 5.36
CA GLU A 264 -6.60 7.82 4.03
C GLU A 264 -5.50 8.80 3.63
N THR A 265 -4.37 8.28 3.18
CA THR A 265 -3.21 9.08 2.82
C THR A 265 -2.49 8.53 1.59
N ASN A 266 -1.74 9.39 0.92
CA ASN A 266 -0.94 8.98 -0.23
C ASN A 266 0.47 8.50 0.19
N ALA A 267 1.21 7.91 -0.77
CA ALA A 267 2.56 7.44 -0.54
C ALA A 267 3.54 8.54 -0.06
N TRP A 268 3.31 9.80 -0.47
CA TRP A 268 4.14 10.94 -0.07
C TRP A 268 4.03 11.26 1.42
N SER A 269 2.82 11.19 1.97
CA SER A 269 2.62 11.42 3.41
C SER A 269 3.32 10.37 4.26
N LEU A 270 3.47 9.15 3.74
CA LEU A 270 4.26 8.11 4.41
C LEU A 270 5.74 8.51 4.57
N LEU A 271 6.28 9.29 3.65
CA LEU A 271 7.67 9.78 3.73
C LEU A 271 7.79 11.12 4.45
N TYR A 272 6.91 12.08 4.13
CA TYR A 272 7.06 13.47 4.57
C TYR A 272 6.36 13.79 5.88
N ASP A 273 5.43 12.94 6.34
CA ASP A 273 4.76 13.08 7.64
C ASP A 273 4.83 11.79 8.49
N PRO A 274 6.04 11.41 8.92
CA PRO A 274 6.26 10.18 9.68
C PRO A 274 5.53 10.17 11.03
N LEU A 275 5.31 11.33 11.61
CA LEU A 275 4.61 11.45 12.87
C LEU A 275 3.12 11.14 12.74
N LEU A 276 2.55 11.34 11.54
CA LEU A 276 1.17 11.00 11.23
C LEU A 276 0.88 9.50 11.44
N ILE A 277 1.77 8.65 10.94
CA ILE A 277 1.60 7.19 11.05
C ILE A 277 1.71 6.74 12.51
N GLU A 278 2.73 7.23 13.21
CA GLU A 278 2.90 6.94 14.63
C GLU A 278 1.70 7.42 15.46
N PHE A 279 1.18 8.59 15.12
CA PHE A 279 0.01 9.18 15.76
C PHE A 279 -1.25 8.32 15.55
N CYS A 280 -1.52 7.92 14.31
CA CYS A 280 -2.64 7.06 13.98
C CYS A 280 -2.55 5.71 14.68
N HIS A 281 -1.38 5.06 14.60
CA HIS A 281 -1.14 3.77 15.23
C HIS A 281 -1.36 3.81 16.76
N LYS A 282 -0.80 4.80 17.45
CA LYS A 282 -0.96 4.98 18.92
C LYS A 282 -2.40 5.17 19.34
N ARG A 283 -3.27 5.66 18.46
CA ARG A 283 -4.68 5.94 18.72
C ARG A 283 -5.65 4.91 18.17
N GLY A 284 -5.13 3.86 17.54
CA GLY A 284 -5.95 2.83 16.91
C GLY A 284 -6.76 3.35 15.71
N ILE A 285 -6.25 4.40 15.03
CA ILE A 285 -6.82 4.93 13.80
C ILE A 285 -6.21 4.14 12.64
N HIS A 286 -7.06 3.53 11.82
CA HIS A 286 -6.60 2.70 10.71
C HIS A 286 -6.13 3.54 9.51
N LEU A 287 -5.01 3.12 8.90
CA LEU A 287 -4.44 3.79 7.73
C LEU A 287 -4.85 3.09 6.44
N ILE A 288 -5.20 3.89 5.43
CA ILE A 288 -5.48 3.45 4.07
C ILE A 288 -4.53 4.20 3.14
N ALA A 289 -3.81 3.47 2.28
CA ALA A 289 -2.81 4.05 1.39
C ALA A 289 -3.25 4.02 -0.07
N HIS A 290 -3.18 5.17 -0.74
CA HIS A 290 -3.46 5.32 -2.17
C HIS A 290 -2.23 5.81 -2.96
N GLU A 291 -2.32 5.83 -4.30
CA GLU A 291 -1.25 6.26 -5.23
C GLU A 291 0.05 5.48 -5.11
N LEU A 292 0.00 4.24 -4.62
CA LEU A 292 1.17 3.41 -4.36
C LEU A 292 1.91 2.99 -5.63
N ILE A 293 1.19 2.67 -6.69
CA ILE A 293 1.81 2.18 -7.93
C ILE A 293 2.46 3.33 -8.69
N GLU A 294 1.71 4.40 -8.95
CA GLU A 294 2.22 5.57 -9.68
C GLU A 294 3.24 6.35 -8.83
N GLY A 295 2.97 6.53 -7.54
CA GLY A 295 3.79 7.32 -6.63
C GLY A 295 5.09 6.63 -6.19
N VAL A 296 5.17 5.29 -6.25
CA VAL A 296 6.34 4.51 -5.84
C VAL A 296 6.93 3.79 -7.06
N ILE A 297 6.24 2.78 -7.59
CA ILE A 297 6.75 1.95 -8.68
C ILE A 297 6.95 2.76 -9.97
N GLY A 298 6.08 3.72 -10.26
CA GLY A 298 6.22 4.65 -11.38
C GLY A 298 7.47 5.53 -11.34
N LYS A 299 8.23 5.50 -10.22
CA LYS A 299 9.50 6.20 -10.05
C LYS A 299 10.75 5.33 -10.28
N ALA A 300 10.58 4.11 -10.80
CA ALA A 300 11.67 3.16 -11.04
C ALA A 300 12.85 3.76 -11.79
N ASP A 301 12.59 4.59 -12.81
CA ASP A 301 13.66 5.25 -13.59
C ASP A 301 14.47 6.27 -12.77
N SER A 302 13.90 6.82 -11.70
CA SER A 302 14.57 7.80 -10.84
C SER A 302 15.47 7.15 -9.78
N ALA A 303 15.16 5.91 -9.39
CA ALA A 303 15.90 5.14 -8.40
C ALA A 303 16.02 3.66 -8.84
N PRO A 304 16.81 3.38 -9.89
CA PRO A 304 16.89 2.05 -10.48
C PRO A 304 17.46 0.99 -9.53
N PHE A 305 18.42 1.32 -8.66
CA PHE A 305 18.94 0.39 -7.67
C PHE A 305 17.85 0.01 -6.64
N ALA A 306 17.11 0.99 -6.13
CA ALA A 306 16.01 0.74 -5.22
C ALA A 306 14.94 -0.16 -5.86
N TYR A 307 14.60 0.08 -7.13
CA TYR A 307 13.65 -0.76 -7.85
C TYR A 307 14.18 -2.19 -8.04
N HIS A 308 15.47 -2.34 -8.36
CA HIS A 308 16.11 -3.65 -8.49
C HIS A 308 16.08 -4.47 -7.18
N HIS A 309 16.19 -3.81 -6.03
CA HIS A 309 16.02 -4.47 -4.73
C HIS A 309 14.62 -5.06 -4.56
N LEU A 310 13.60 -4.32 -4.97
CA LEU A 310 12.22 -4.83 -4.91
C LEU A 310 12.04 -6.05 -5.82
N LEU A 311 12.65 -6.06 -7.01
CA LEU A 311 12.65 -7.20 -7.92
C LEU A 311 13.37 -8.42 -7.31
N SER A 312 14.50 -8.20 -6.64
CA SER A 312 15.22 -9.27 -5.95
C SER A 312 14.36 -9.94 -4.88
N ILE A 313 13.68 -9.13 -4.04
CA ILE A 313 12.75 -9.66 -3.03
C ILE A 313 11.58 -10.40 -3.68
N ALA A 314 11.02 -9.87 -4.77
CA ALA A 314 9.95 -10.51 -5.51
C ALA A 314 10.35 -11.91 -5.99
N ASN A 315 11.55 -12.04 -6.55
CA ASN A 315 12.10 -13.32 -7.01
C ASN A 315 12.34 -14.30 -5.85
N ASP A 316 12.93 -13.84 -4.75
CA ASP A 316 13.18 -14.68 -3.57
C ASP A 316 11.87 -15.23 -3.00
N MET A 317 10.84 -14.40 -2.90
CA MET A 317 9.52 -14.80 -2.44
C MET A 317 8.87 -15.78 -3.42
N THR A 318 8.96 -15.52 -4.73
CA THR A 318 8.48 -16.43 -5.77
C THR A 318 9.12 -17.82 -5.64
N ASN A 319 10.44 -17.85 -5.50
CA ASN A 319 11.19 -19.11 -5.37
C ASN A 319 10.80 -19.86 -4.09
N LYS A 320 10.59 -19.17 -2.98
CA LYS A 320 10.10 -19.75 -1.73
C LYS A 320 8.72 -20.38 -1.91
N MET A 321 7.79 -19.64 -2.51
CA MET A 321 6.43 -20.13 -2.75
C MET A 321 6.39 -21.34 -3.68
N ARG A 322 7.22 -21.36 -4.74
CA ARG A 322 7.35 -22.50 -5.66
C ARG A 322 7.93 -23.73 -4.98
N LYS A 323 8.93 -23.55 -4.08
CA LYS A 323 9.46 -24.64 -3.24
C LYS A 323 8.41 -25.26 -2.31
N ASP A 324 7.48 -24.45 -1.84
CA ASP A 324 6.35 -24.87 -1.01
C ASP A 324 5.21 -25.54 -1.83
N GLY A 325 5.44 -25.76 -3.12
CA GLY A 325 4.52 -26.46 -4.03
C GLY A 325 3.42 -25.60 -4.65
N ASN A 326 3.53 -24.26 -4.55
CA ASN A 326 2.60 -23.37 -5.21
C ASN A 326 2.98 -23.18 -6.68
N ASP A 327 2.03 -23.37 -7.57
CA ASP A 327 2.16 -23.00 -8.98
C ASP A 327 1.74 -21.53 -9.14
N ILE A 328 2.73 -20.64 -9.12
CA ILE A 328 2.51 -19.18 -9.19
C ILE A 328 3.33 -18.54 -10.30
N GLU A 329 2.79 -17.48 -10.87
CA GLU A 329 3.51 -16.53 -11.70
C GLU A 329 4.58 -15.81 -10.84
N GLU A 330 5.55 -15.21 -11.49
CA GLU A 330 6.58 -14.42 -10.83
C GLU A 330 5.96 -13.18 -10.16
N LEU A 331 6.35 -12.94 -8.92
CA LEU A 331 5.86 -11.76 -8.20
C LEU A 331 6.48 -10.49 -8.76
N THR A 332 5.72 -9.41 -8.76
CA THR A 332 6.17 -8.09 -9.21
C THR A 332 6.65 -7.22 -8.04
N ALA A 333 7.45 -6.19 -8.33
CA ALA A 333 7.83 -5.17 -7.36
C ALA A 333 6.59 -4.48 -6.74
N ALA A 334 5.54 -4.28 -7.53
CA ALA A 334 4.28 -3.74 -7.04
C ALA A 334 3.64 -4.63 -5.97
N GLN A 335 3.60 -5.95 -6.20
CA GLN A 335 3.07 -6.89 -5.22
C GLN A 335 3.91 -6.93 -3.94
N VAL A 336 5.23 -6.75 -4.02
CA VAL A 336 6.11 -6.65 -2.85
C VAL A 336 5.72 -5.43 -2.00
N VAL A 337 5.60 -4.25 -2.60
CA VAL A 337 5.23 -3.01 -1.88
C VAL A 337 3.82 -3.11 -1.28
N LEU A 338 2.85 -3.59 -2.05
CA LEU A 338 1.48 -3.77 -1.56
C LEU A 338 1.42 -4.76 -0.39
N SER A 339 2.09 -5.92 -0.52
CA SER A 339 2.17 -6.92 0.55
C SER A 339 2.85 -6.38 1.80
N TRP A 340 3.92 -5.61 1.63
CA TRP A 340 4.62 -4.98 2.75
C TRP A 340 3.68 -4.11 3.57
N LEU A 341 2.87 -3.25 2.96
CA LEU A 341 1.89 -2.42 3.65
C LEU A 341 0.79 -3.25 4.32
N VAL A 342 0.25 -4.24 3.61
CA VAL A 342 -0.78 -5.16 4.14
C VAL A 342 -0.28 -5.90 5.39
N GLN A 343 0.98 -6.37 5.37
CA GLN A 343 1.60 -7.04 6.52
C GLN A 343 1.82 -6.10 7.72
N HIS A 344 1.83 -4.78 7.50
CA HIS A 344 1.82 -3.76 8.54
C HIS A 344 0.42 -3.24 8.88
N SER A 345 -0.63 -4.00 8.50
CA SER A 345 -2.03 -3.65 8.76
C SER A 345 -2.46 -2.30 8.16
N ILE A 346 -1.89 -1.90 7.04
CA ILE A 346 -2.29 -0.73 6.25
C ILE A 346 -3.12 -1.22 5.07
N SER A 347 -4.33 -0.69 4.90
CA SER A 347 -5.14 -1.01 3.72
C SER A 347 -4.55 -0.36 2.47
N VAL A 348 -4.55 -1.09 1.36
CA VAL A 348 -4.08 -0.62 0.06
C VAL A 348 -5.20 -0.62 -0.97
N ILE A 349 -5.29 0.46 -1.75
CA ILE A 349 -6.33 0.65 -2.76
C ILE A 349 -5.72 0.96 -4.14
N PRO A 350 -4.91 0.04 -4.72
CA PRO A 350 -4.32 0.23 -6.03
C PRO A 350 -5.40 0.40 -7.10
N ARG A 351 -5.12 1.24 -8.10
CA ARG A 351 -6.00 1.50 -9.24
C ARG A 351 -5.48 0.80 -10.49
N THR A 352 -6.35 0.10 -11.19
CA THR A 352 -6.04 -0.50 -12.49
C THR A 352 -7.30 -0.67 -13.34
N THR A 353 -7.15 -0.58 -14.66
CA THR A 353 -8.16 -0.94 -15.65
C THR A 353 -7.80 -2.24 -16.38
N ASP A 354 -6.63 -2.80 -16.13
CA ASP A 354 -6.14 -4.03 -16.68
C ASP A 354 -6.52 -5.23 -15.80
N LEU A 355 -7.08 -6.28 -16.40
CA LEU A 355 -7.54 -7.47 -15.69
C LEU A 355 -6.39 -8.33 -15.14
N TYR A 356 -5.22 -8.26 -15.76
CA TYR A 356 -4.03 -8.94 -15.28
C TYR A 356 -3.53 -8.29 -13.99
N HIS A 357 -3.32 -6.98 -14.00
CA HIS A 357 -2.96 -6.23 -12.81
C HIS A 357 -4.06 -6.29 -11.71
N LEU A 358 -5.35 -6.38 -12.10
CA LEU A 358 -6.42 -6.60 -11.14
C LEU A 358 -6.26 -7.93 -10.39
N LYS A 359 -5.83 -8.99 -11.09
CA LYS A 359 -5.54 -10.29 -10.48
C LYS A 359 -4.32 -10.20 -9.57
N GLU A 360 -3.23 -9.58 -10.02
CA GLU A 360 -2.00 -9.41 -9.23
C GLU A 360 -2.25 -8.65 -7.93
N ASN A 361 -3.02 -7.57 -7.98
CA ASN A 361 -3.33 -6.69 -6.87
C ASN A 361 -4.52 -7.18 -6.02
N SER A 362 -5.01 -8.39 -6.27
CA SER A 362 -6.19 -8.92 -5.60
C SER A 362 -5.91 -9.53 -4.22
N ALA A 363 -6.94 -9.63 -3.40
CA ALA A 363 -6.84 -10.29 -2.10
C ALA A 363 -6.43 -11.77 -2.22
N SER A 364 -6.86 -12.45 -3.29
CA SER A 364 -6.49 -13.83 -3.56
C SER A 364 -5.03 -14.02 -3.96
N SER A 365 -4.38 -12.99 -4.49
CA SER A 365 -2.95 -13.01 -4.84
C SER A 365 -2.10 -12.50 -3.68
N LEU A 366 -2.33 -11.26 -3.21
CA LEU A 366 -1.53 -10.65 -2.14
C LEU A 366 -1.65 -11.38 -0.81
N GLY A 367 -2.83 -11.93 -0.48
CA GLY A 367 -3.06 -12.68 0.76
C GLY A 367 -2.32 -14.02 0.84
N LYS A 368 -1.73 -14.49 -0.27
CA LYS A 368 -0.91 -15.71 -0.31
C LYS A 368 0.58 -15.44 -0.21
N ILE A 369 1.01 -14.18 -0.34
CA ILE A 369 2.41 -13.82 -0.26
C ILE A 369 2.89 -14.02 1.18
N PRO A 370 3.96 -14.80 1.39
CA PRO A 370 4.45 -15.10 2.74
C PRO A 370 4.93 -13.82 3.44
N SER A 371 4.92 -13.86 4.77
CA SER A 371 5.44 -12.76 5.56
C SER A 371 6.92 -12.52 5.26
N MET A 372 7.28 -11.26 5.15
CA MET A 372 8.66 -10.81 5.01
C MET A 372 9.39 -10.98 6.33
N ASP A 373 10.66 -11.35 6.27
CA ASP A 373 11.55 -11.28 7.42
C ASP A 373 12.03 -9.83 7.68
N ASP A 374 12.68 -9.62 8.81
CA ASP A 374 13.13 -8.28 9.23
C ASP A 374 14.08 -7.63 8.22
N SER A 375 14.94 -8.42 7.55
CA SER A 375 15.86 -7.93 6.53
C SER A 375 15.10 -7.49 5.27
N GLN A 376 14.17 -8.30 4.79
CA GLN A 376 13.34 -7.96 3.64
C GLN A 376 12.49 -6.70 3.90
N VAL A 377 11.90 -6.59 5.10
CA VAL A 377 11.14 -5.40 5.51
C VAL A 377 12.01 -4.14 5.43
N GLN A 378 13.25 -4.19 5.93
CA GLN A 378 14.19 -3.06 5.87
C GLN A 378 14.55 -2.69 4.44
N ILE A 379 14.84 -3.68 3.59
CA ILE A 379 15.17 -3.45 2.18
C ILE A 379 14.00 -2.79 1.45
N VAL A 380 12.77 -3.29 1.64
CA VAL A 380 11.58 -2.70 1.03
C VAL A 380 11.39 -1.26 1.51
N ALA A 381 11.52 -1.02 2.80
CA ALA A 381 11.38 0.31 3.39
C ALA A 381 12.35 1.34 2.78
N HIS A 382 13.65 1.02 2.72
CA HIS A 382 14.65 1.89 2.11
C HIS A 382 14.43 2.07 0.60
N SER A 383 14.03 0.99 -0.10
CA SER A 383 13.74 1.08 -1.53
C SER A 383 12.55 1.98 -1.82
N VAL A 384 11.48 1.88 -1.03
CA VAL A 384 10.29 2.75 -1.15
C VAL A 384 10.67 4.21 -0.86
N GLU A 385 11.49 4.45 0.17
CA GLU A 385 11.99 5.79 0.49
C GLU A 385 12.80 6.40 -0.67
N ALA A 386 13.73 5.63 -1.24
CA ALA A 386 14.55 6.05 -2.38
C ALA A 386 13.68 6.33 -3.63
N LEU A 387 12.71 5.47 -3.92
CA LEU A 387 11.79 5.66 -5.04
C LEU A 387 10.92 6.92 -4.89
N ILE A 388 10.40 7.17 -3.69
CA ILE A 388 9.56 8.36 -3.43
C ILE A 388 10.39 9.64 -3.48
N SER A 389 11.59 9.67 -2.86
CA SER A 389 12.45 10.84 -2.82
C SER A 389 13.12 11.12 -4.17
N GLY A 390 13.31 10.10 -5.00
CA GLY A 390 14.12 10.15 -6.22
C GLY A 390 15.62 10.19 -5.92
N GLU A 391 16.02 9.97 -4.68
CA GLU A 391 17.41 9.83 -4.26
C GLU A 391 17.73 8.33 -4.19
N ASP A 392 18.34 7.81 -5.26
CA ASP A 392 18.65 6.38 -5.35
C ASP A 392 19.66 5.94 -4.28
N LEU A 393 19.65 4.66 -3.99
CA LEU A 393 20.52 4.06 -2.99
C LEU A 393 21.99 4.21 -3.42
N THR A 394 22.84 4.64 -2.49
CA THR A 394 24.29 4.83 -2.73
C THR A 394 25.06 3.54 -2.45
N GLU A 395 26.37 3.53 -2.79
CA GLU A 395 27.25 2.39 -2.48
C GLU A 395 27.28 2.01 -0.99
N ASP A 396 26.98 2.95 -0.09
CA ASP A 396 26.86 2.68 1.36
C ASP A 396 25.59 1.86 1.71
N ALA A 397 24.68 1.72 0.75
CA ALA A 397 23.52 0.83 0.86
C ALA A 397 23.87 -0.65 0.62
N PHE A 398 25.13 -0.99 0.45
CA PHE A 398 25.59 -2.36 0.20
C PHE A 398 26.30 -2.93 1.42
N VAL A 399 26.28 -4.27 1.53
CA VAL A 399 27.22 -5.03 2.36
C VAL A 399 28.48 -5.22 1.52
N LYS A 400 29.62 -4.76 1.98
CA LYS A 400 30.90 -5.03 1.33
C LYS A 400 31.36 -6.44 1.69
N LEU A 401 31.68 -7.24 0.69
CA LEU A 401 32.09 -8.63 0.84
C LEU A 401 33.50 -8.76 0.32
N THR A 402 34.39 -9.38 1.11
CA THR A 402 35.71 -9.80 0.63
C THR A 402 35.74 -11.32 0.65
N PHE A 403 35.75 -11.94 -0.51
CA PHE A 403 35.90 -13.39 -0.67
C PHE A 403 37.39 -13.77 -0.72
N HIS A 404 37.82 -14.69 0.11
CA HIS A 404 39.20 -15.19 0.19
C HIS A 404 39.29 -16.64 -0.26
N ALA A 405 39.97 -16.92 -1.36
CA ALA A 405 40.21 -18.28 -1.85
C ALA A 405 41.44 -18.90 -1.14
N LYS A 406 41.25 -19.58 -0.01
CA LYS A 406 42.36 -20.11 0.82
C LYS A 406 43.06 -21.34 0.23
N SER A 407 42.31 -22.31 -0.22
CA SER A 407 42.81 -23.66 -0.50
C SER A 407 42.84 -24.03 -1.98
N LYS A 408 41.96 -23.47 -2.78
CA LYS A 408 41.74 -23.76 -4.21
C LYS A 408 41.22 -22.56 -4.96
N ASP A 409 41.26 -22.61 -6.30
CA ASP A 409 40.60 -21.60 -7.11
C ASP A 409 39.09 -21.66 -6.88
N ILE A 410 38.46 -20.48 -6.85
CA ILE A 410 37.03 -20.32 -6.61
C ILE A 410 36.41 -19.60 -7.81
N TYR A 411 35.26 -20.07 -8.24
CA TYR A 411 34.42 -19.44 -9.25
C TYR A 411 33.17 -18.93 -8.56
N LEU A 412 32.98 -17.61 -8.56
CA LEU A 412 31.88 -16.92 -7.91
C LEU A 412 30.85 -16.51 -8.96
N TYR A 413 29.62 -16.94 -8.75
CA TYR A 413 28.47 -16.60 -9.57
C TYR A 413 27.40 -15.94 -8.72
N TRP A 414 26.83 -14.86 -9.22
CA TRP A 414 25.60 -14.31 -8.64
C TRP A 414 24.41 -15.02 -9.26
N HIS A 415 23.43 -15.37 -8.45
CA HIS A 415 22.16 -15.89 -8.94
C HIS A 415 21.29 -14.72 -9.37
N ASP A 416 21.04 -14.61 -10.68
CA ASP A 416 20.21 -13.55 -11.24
C ASP A 416 18.74 -13.78 -10.86
N PRO A 417 18.13 -12.87 -10.07
CA PRO A 417 16.73 -12.99 -9.68
C PRO A 417 15.76 -12.75 -10.85
N GLU A 418 16.17 -12.00 -11.88
CA GLU A 418 15.29 -11.61 -13.00
C GLU A 418 15.20 -12.71 -14.06
N PHE A 419 16.33 -13.33 -14.40
CA PHE A 419 16.42 -14.34 -15.47
C PHE A 419 16.58 -15.78 -14.97
N GLY A 420 16.69 -15.98 -13.66
CA GLY A 420 16.86 -17.31 -13.05
C GLY A 420 18.18 -17.98 -13.41
N GLY A 421 19.12 -17.25 -13.99
CA GLY A 421 20.42 -17.71 -14.43
C GLY A 421 21.54 -17.47 -13.42
N GLU A 422 22.75 -17.90 -13.79
CA GLU A 422 23.99 -17.58 -13.10
C GLU A 422 24.79 -16.57 -13.90
N ILE A 423 25.21 -15.48 -13.25
CA ILE A 423 26.13 -14.50 -13.82
C ILE A 423 27.50 -14.68 -13.18
N GLU A 424 28.52 -14.94 -13.98
CA GLU A 424 29.90 -15.03 -13.48
C GLU A 424 30.35 -13.67 -12.95
N VAL A 425 30.67 -13.62 -11.64
CA VAL A 425 31.15 -12.42 -10.95
C VAL A 425 32.65 -12.37 -10.99
N ALA A 426 33.31 -13.48 -10.58
CA ALA A 426 34.76 -13.55 -10.55
C ALA A 426 35.28 -15.00 -10.55
N LYS A 427 36.50 -15.14 -11.11
CA LYS A 427 37.41 -16.26 -10.79
C LYS A 427 38.43 -15.76 -9.79
N ILE A 428 38.49 -16.37 -8.61
CA ILE A 428 39.42 -16.02 -7.54
C ILE A 428 40.47 -17.13 -7.44
N GLU A 429 41.71 -16.80 -7.80
CA GLU A 429 42.79 -17.75 -7.73
C GLU A 429 43.15 -18.08 -6.27
N LYS A 430 43.65 -19.28 -6.01
CA LYS A 430 44.12 -19.71 -4.70
C LYS A 430 45.06 -18.67 -4.08
N GLY A 431 44.77 -18.30 -2.83
CA GLY A 431 45.54 -17.29 -2.08
C GLY A 431 45.24 -15.85 -2.43
N LYS A 432 44.28 -15.59 -3.33
CA LYS A 432 43.80 -14.26 -3.69
C LYS A 432 42.49 -13.94 -3.04
N SER A 433 42.10 -12.67 -3.12
CA SER A 433 40.82 -12.14 -2.62
C SER A 433 40.12 -11.34 -3.70
N PHE A 434 38.82 -11.22 -3.60
CA PHE A 434 37.98 -10.42 -4.47
C PHE A 434 36.95 -9.67 -3.63
N ASP A 435 36.82 -8.37 -3.90
CA ASP A 435 35.86 -7.49 -3.21
C ASP A 435 34.60 -7.33 -4.07
N GLU A 436 33.45 -7.49 -3.45
CA GLU A 436 32.14 -7.33 -4.07
C GLU A 436 31.24 -6.50 -3.15
N SER A 437 30.31 -5.76 -3.75
CA SER A 437 29.26 -5.05 -3.02
C SER A 437 27.92 -5.69 -3.34
N SER A 438 27.19 -6.07 -2.32
CA SER A 438 25.95 -6.80 -2.51
C SER A 438 24.91 -6.46 -1.42
N HIS A 439 23.68 -6.95 -1.58
CA HIS A 439 22.60 -6.70 -0.65
C HIS A 439 22.35 -7.87 0.27
N PRO A 440 21.89 -7.63 1.51
CA PRO A 440 21.38 -8.70 2.35
C PRO A 440 20.31 -9.50 1.60
N GLY A 441 20.43 -10.82 1.66
CA GLY A 441 19.51 -11.74 0.96
C GLY A 441 19.99 -12.19 -0.43
N HIS A 442 20.95 -11.48 -1.07
CA HIS A 442 21.51 -11.96 -2.33
C HIS A 442 22.22 -13.31 -2.16
N VAL A 443 22.12 -14.14 -3.18
CA VAL A 443 22.71 -15.49 -3.17
C VAL A 443 23.83 -15.57 -4.19
N PHE A 444 25.01 -15.95 -3.71
CA PHE A 444 26.14 -16.32 -4.56
C PHE A 444 26.28 -17.84 -4.59
N ARG A 445 26.57 -18.38 -5.76
CA ARG A 445 26.98 -19.74 -5.95
C ARG A 445 28.51 -19.78 -6.08
N VAL A 446 29.11 -20.57 -5.21
CA VAL A 446 30.56 -20.69 -5.11
C VAL A 446 30.94 -22.07 -5.60
N TYR A 447 31.72 -22.17 -6.64
CA TYR A 447 32.20 -23.41 -7.18
C TYR A 447 33.72 -23.53 -6.92
N SER A 448 34.15 -24.71 -6.51
CA SER A 448 35.56 -25.01 -6.39
C SER A 448 36.16 -25.38 -7.75
N GLY A 449 37.35 -24.91 -8.04
CA GLY A 449 38.09 -25.31 -9.23
C GLY A 449 38.58 -26.79 -9.13
N THR A 450 38.60 -27.50 -10.25
CA THR A 450 39.20 -28.85 -10.34
C THR A 450 40.69 -28.75 -10.49
N THR A 451 41.44 -29.58 -9.77
CA THR A 451 42.92 -29.64 -9.78
C THR A 451 43.48 -30.63 -10.82
N ASP A 452 42.78 -30.88 -11.92
CA ASP A 452 43.30 -31.74 -12.97
C ASP A 452 44.38 -31.03 -13.78
N ASP A 453 45.59 -31.56 -13.72
CA ASP A 453 46.89 -31.02 -14.21
C ASP A 453 46.98 -30.74 -15.72
N ASN A 454 45.91 -30.85 -16.51
CA ASN A 454 45.99 -30.74 -17.98
C ASN A 454 44.88 -29.96 -18.69
N SER A 455 44.00 -29.22 -17.99
CA SER A 455 43.05 -28.30 -18.61
C SER A 455 43.01 -26.97 -17.87
N SER A 456 42.96 -25.88 -18.63
CA SER A 456 42.67 -24.53 -18.11
C SER A 456 41.50 -24.63 -17.12
N GLY A 457 41.76 -24.40 -15.81
CA GLY A 457 40.87 -24.64 -14.68
C GLY A 457 39.40 -24.41 -15.01
N SER A 458 38.62 -25.45 -14.99
CA SER A 458 37.18 -25.43 -15.20
C SER A 458 36.45 -25.41 -13.85
N LYS A 459 35.27 -24.84 -13.84
CA LYS A 459 34.29 -24.88 -12.74
C LYS A 459 34.05 -26.35 -12.36
N GLY A 460 34.23 -26.70 -11.09
CA GLY A 460 33.94 -28.05 -10.57
C GLY A 460 32.45 -28.23 -10.32
N ASP A 461 32.03 -29.48 -10.06
CA ASP A 461 30.64 -29.84 -9.77
C ASP A 461 30.20 -29.49 -8.33
N ASP A 462 31.15 -29.33 -7.41
CA ASP A 462 30.88 -29.00 -6.01
C ASP A 462 30.46 -27.51 -5.90
N MET A 463 29.21 -27.26 -5.53
CA MET A 463 28.63 -25.96 -5.40
C MET A 463 28.21 -25.68 -3.96
N GLU A 464 28.63 -24.55 -3.42
CA GLU A 464 28.20 -24.02 -2.14
C GLU A 464 27.37 -22.75 -2.34
N LEU A 465 26.25 -22.63 -1.60
CA LEU A 465 25.41 -21.44 -1.61
C LEU A 465 25.84 -20.50 -0.49
N PHE A 466 26.18 -19.27 -0.84
CA PHE A 466 26.45 -18.19 0.10
C PHE A 466 25.35 -17.16 0.01
N THR A 467 24.56 -17.01 1.09
CA THR A 467 23.57 -15.93 1.21
C THR A 467 24.19 -14.75 1.94
N VAL A 468 24.12 -13.58 1.34
CA VAL A 468 24.61 -12.34 1.94
C VAL A 468 23.77 -12.04 3.19
N SER A 469 24.43 -11.94 4.33
CA SER A 469 23.84 -11.54 5.60
C SER A 469 24.65 -10.38 6.19
N GLY A 470 24.00 -9.52 6.95
CA GLY A 470 24.63 -8.35 7.57
C GLY A 470 23.79 -7.10 7.40
N ASN A 471 24.21 -6.01 7.99
CA ASN A 471 23.55 -4.72 7.85
C ASN A 471 24.22 -3.91 6.74
N TYR A 472 23.48 -2.98 6.15
CA TYR A 472 24.03 -2.04 5.18
C TYR A 472 25.23 -1.25 5.77
N GLY A 473 26.23 -1.05 4.95
CA GLY A 473 27.50 -0.41 5.36
C GLY A 473 28.48 -1.34 6.10
N GLU A 474 28.11 -2.60 6.40
CA GLU A 474 29.04 -3.57 6.97
C GLU A 474 30.04 -4.10 5.92
N HIS A 475 31.23 -4.45 6.40
CA HIS A 475 32.23 -5.13 5.61
C HIS A 475 32.43 -6.55 6.17
N ARG A 476 32.25 -7.58 5.35
CA ARG A 476 32.34 -8.99 5.75
C ARG A 476 33.43 -9.70 4.96
N HIS A 477 34.23 -10.48 5.66
CA HIS A 477 35.26 -11.35 5.08
C HIS A 477 34.73 -12.79 5.05
N ILE A 478 34.75 -13.40 3.87
CA ILE A 478 34.28 -14.75 3.61
C ILE A 478 35.47 -15.61 3.22
N GLU A 479 35.76 -16.61 4.03
CA GLU A 479 36.84 -17.54 3.81
C GLU A 479 36.31 -18.79 3.12
N LEU A 480 36.80 -19.09 1.90
CA LEU A 480 36.39 -20.17 1.02
C LEU A 480 37.53 -21.17 0.73
#